data_991e86390d9bb93760ce15c4135c7717
#
_entry.id   991e86390d9bb93760ce15c4135c7717
#
_cell.length_a   1.000
_cell.length_b   1.000
_cell.length_c   1.000
_cell.angle_alpha   90.00
_cell.angle_beta   90.00
_cell.angle_gamma   90.00
#
_symmetry.space_group_name_H-M   'P 1'
#
loop_
_entity.id
_entity.type
_entity.pdbx_description
1 polymer ?
#
loop_
_entity_poly.entity_id
_entity_poly.type
_entity_poly.pdbx_seq_one_letter_code
_entity_poly.pdbx_strand_id
1 'polypeptide(L)'
;MSSTDKKFTETRLPWHLVEEAINREIEWLERVIQQTVIGKVPGCDDCRYTFRKIALLIITGRITAKELVARDGHDLWDDLTEKRGIKKSARHGGVWHRKMMDVVTEYFANQDFQVIPEPFLSQGRADLGIYKNGHAPLFIEIGDTSTYKLWWNLQVLTDCRILLVSDEKQAIEFTCRSEQQDIISRP
;
A
#
# COMPACT_ATOMS: atom_id res chain seq x y z
N MET A 1 48.86 -12.66 22.67
CA MET A 1 47.72 -12.62 21.73
C MET A 1 46.52 -12.21 22.54
N SER A 2 46.18 -10.92 22.51
CA SER A 2 45.08 -10.34 23.30
C SER A 2 43.81 -10.37 22.46
N SER A 3 42.87 -11.18 22.90
CA SER A 3 41.51 -11.21 22.33
C SER A 3 40.76 -9.99 22.84
N THR A 4 40.55 -9.00 21.97
CA THR A 4 39.67 -7.87 22.24
C THR A 4 38.23 -8.31 22.00
N ASP A 5 37.58 -8.76 23.08
CA ASP A 5 36.12 -8.93 23.11
C ASP A 5 35.45 -7.58 22.81
N LYS A 6 35.00 -7.38 21.57
CA LYS A 6 34.09 -6.29 21.21
C LYS A 6 32.76 -6.58 21.89
N LYS A 7 32.52 -6.00 23.08
CA LYS A 7 31.19 -5.90 23.67
C LYS A 7 30.27 -5.15 22.69
N PHE A 8 29.43 -5.88 22.00
CA PHE A 8 28.27 -5.29 21.33
C PHE A 8 27.37 -4.69 22.43
N THR A 9 27.44 -3.39 22.59
CA THR A 9 26.43 -2.65 23.34
C THR A 9 25.14 -2.67 22.52
N GLU A 10 24.26 -3.62 22.80
CA GLU A 10 22.88 -3.60 22.31
C GLU A 10 22.24 -2.30 22.79
N THR A 11 22.16 -1.32 21.92
CA THR A 11 21.38 -0.10 22.16
C THR A 11 19.91 -0.51 22.02
N ARG A 12 19.32 -1.01 23.10
CA ARG A 12 17.88 -1.26 23.17
C ARG A 12 17.19 0.08 23.08
N LEU A 13 16.51 0.33 21.96
CA LEU A 13 15.58 1.46 21.86
C LEU A 13 14.59 1.38 23.03
N PRO A 14 14.36 2.45 23.78
CA PRO A 14 13.38 2.46 24.85
C PRO A 14 12.00 2.06 24.30
N TRP A 15 11.38 1.05 24.91
CA TRP A 15 10.13 0.47 24.42
C TRP A 15 9.02 1.51 24.19
N HIS A 16 8.94 2.54 25.05
CA HIS A 16 7.96 3.61 24.89
C HIS A 16 8.11 4.39 23.57
N LEU A 17 9.36 4.62 23.09
CA LEU A 17 9.58 5.29 21.80
C LEU A 17 9.14 4.43 20.62
N VAL A 18 9.32 3.10 20.73
CA VAL A 18 8.83 2.16 19.71
C VAL A 18 7.30 2.16 19.71
N GLU A 19 6.67 2.17 20.88
CA GLU A 19 5.22 2.21 21.01
C GLU A 19 4.61 3.50 20.49
N GLU A 20 5.22 4.64 20.78
CA GLU A 20 4.81 5.94 20.23
C GLU A 20 4.94 5.97 18.70
N ALA A 21 6.02 5.43 18.14
CA ALA A 21 6.19 5.33 16.70
C ALA A 21 5.11 4.44 16.07
N ILE A 22 4.83 3.27 16.67
CA ILE A 22 3.76 2.36 16.21
C ILE A 22 2.41 3.08 16.23
N ASN A 23 2.08 3.79 17.30
CA ASN A 23 0.79 4.47 17.42
C ASN A 23 0.64 5.59 16.38
N ARG A 24 1.68 6.36 16.10
CA ARG A 24 1.66 7.37 15.02
C ARG A 24 1.38 6.76 13.65
N GLU A 25 2.03 5.64 13.33
CA GLU A 25 1.79 4.95 12.07
C GLU A 25 0.38 4.35 12.00
N ILE A 26 -0.16 3.84 13.12
CA ILE A 26 -1.53 3.35 13.19
C ILE A 26 -2.52 4.49 12.94
N GLU A 27 -2.36 5.64 13.61
CA GLU A 27 -3.22 6.80 13.43
C GLU A 27 -3.18 7.31 11.99
N TRP A 28 -1.99 7.33 11.38
CA TRP A 28 -1.83 7.69 9.99
C TRP A 28 -2.53 6.69 9.06
N LEU A 29 -2.31 5.37 9.26
CA LEU A 29 -2.96 4.32 8.51
C LEU A 29 -4.48 4.35 8.67
N GLU A 30 -4.98 4.54 9.89
CA GLU A 30 -6.41 4.68 10.15
C GLU A 30 -7.00 5.86 9.37
N ARG A 31 -6.35 7.02 9.38
CA ARG A 31 -6.81 8.20 8.67
C ARG A 31 -6.85 7.98 7.15
N VAL A 32 -5.80 7.39 6.57
CA VAL A 32 -5.62 7.32 5.13
C VAL A 32 -6.26 6.05 4.55
N ILE A 33 -6.28 4.94 5.30
CA ILE A 33 -6.80 3.64 4.83
C ILE A 33 -8.27 3.41 5.23
N GLN A 34 -8.77 3.99 6.32
CA GLN A 34 -10.16 3.78 6.74
C GLN A 34 -11.19 4.17 5.68
N GLN A 35 -10.82 5.03 4.77
CA GLN A 35 -11.68 5.45 3.67
C GLN A 35 -11.57 4.53 2.44
N THR A 36 -10.44 3.80 2.31
CA THR A 36 -10.10 2.96 1.16
C THR A 36 -10.25 1.47 1.40
N VAL A 37 -10.04 1.06 2.64
CA VAL A 37 -9.91 -0.34 2.99
C VAL A 37 -11.01 -0.67 3.99
N ILE A 38 -11.87 -1.56 3.61
CA ILE A 38 -12.98 -2.09 4.40
C ILE A 38 -14.20 -1.16 4.42
N GLY A 39 -15.27 -1.69 3.87
CA GLY A 39 -16.60 -1.17 4.18
C GLY A 39 -16.75 -1.03 5.69
N LYS A 40 -16.56 0.19 6.16
CA LYS A 40 -16.83 0.76 7.47
C LYS A 40 -17.34 -0.25 8.52
N VAL A 41 -16.45 -0.95 9.18
CA VAL A 41 -16.77 -1.54 10.49
C VAL A 41 -16.08 -0.67 11.54
N PRO A 42 -16.75 0.37 12.07
CA PRO A 42 -16.21 1.15 13.18
C PRO A 42 -15.96 0.21 14.36
N GLY A 43 -14.75 0.21 14.90
CA GLY A 43 -14.41 -0.57 16.09
C GLY A 43 -14.07 -2.03 15.85
N CYS A 44 -13.65 -2.42 14.65
CA CYS A 44 -13.12 -3.75 14.42
C CYS A 44 -11.72 -3.89 15.04
N ASP A 45 -11.63 -4.55 16.20
CA ASP A 45 -10.35 -4.82 16.87
C ASP A 45 -9.35 -5.55 15.96
N ASP A 46 -9.84 -6.43 15.09
CA ASP A 46 -9.03 -7.16 14.10
C ASP A 46 -8.35 -6.22 13.10
N CYS A 47 -9.03 -5.14 12.70
CA CYS A 47 -8.46 -4.15 11.78
C CYS A 47 -7.31 -3.39 12.44
N ARG A 48 -7.50 -2.94 13.69
CA ARG A 48 -6.47 -2.23 14.45
C ARG A 48 -5.25 -3.10 14.72
N TYR A 49 -5.47 -4.38 15.01
CA TYR A 49 -4.39 -5.34 15.15
C TYR A 49 -3.61 -5.52 13.85
N THR A 50 -4.29 -5.56 12.71
CA THR A 50 -3.65 -5.66 11.39
C THR A 50 -2.89 -4.38 11.02
N PHE A 51 -3.44 -3.19 11.33
CA PHE A 51 -2.72 -1.92 11.16
C PHE A 51 -1.44 -1.85 12.01
N ARG A 52 -1.48 -2.36 13.26
CA ARG A 52 -0.28 -2.47 14.09
C ARG A 52 0.81 -3.30 13.41
N LYS A 53 0.45 -4.39 12.74
CA LYS A 53 1.41 -5.21 11.98
C LYS A 53 1.97 -4.48 10.76
N ILE A 54 1.14 -3.74 10.01
CA ILE A 54 1.59 -2.92 8.88
C ILE A 54 2.51 -1.80 9.37
N ALA A 55 2.16 -1.12 10.47
CA ALA A 55 2.99 -0.10 11.10
C ALA A 55 4.38 -0.63 11.47
N LEU A 56 4.47 -1.85 12.01
CA LEU A 56 5.75 -2.50 12.29
C LEU A 56 6.59 -2.73 11.03
N LEU A 57 5.98 -3.11 9.91
CA LEU A 57 6.69 -3.25 8.62
C LEU A 57 7.25 -1.91 8.13
N ILE A 58 6.53 -0.80 8.35
CA ILE A 58 6.97 0.55 8.01
C ILE A 58 8.15 0.97 8.90
N ILE A 59 8.00 0.84 10.22
CA ILE A 59 9.01 1.28 11.21
C ILE A 59 10.31 0.48 11.08
N THR A 60 10.20 -0.80 10.74
CA THR A 60 11.38 -1.66 10.49
C THR A 60 12.03 -1.41 9.13
N GLY A 61 11.45 -0.55 8.29
CA GLY A 61 11.97 -0.24 6.95
C GLY A 61 11.74 -1.32 5.90
N ARG A 62 11.02 -2.39 6.25
CA ARG A 62 10.70 -3.49 5.31
C ARG A 62 9.81 -3.00 4.16
N ILE A 63 8.91 -2.08 4.46
CA ILE A 63 8.12 -1.37 3.47
C ILE A 63 8.22 0.14 3.69
N THR A 64 7.98 0.91 2.65
CA THR A 64 7.69 2.33 2.76
C THR A 64 6.26 2.58 2.30
N ALA A 65 5.60 3.56 2.90
CA ALA A 65 4.26 3.96 2.53
C ALA A 65 4.23 5.46 2.19
N LYS A 66 3.51 5.83 1.14
CA LYS A 66 3.39 7.20 0.67
C LYS A 66 1.94 7.48 0.28
N GLU A 67 1.38 8.52 0.86
CA GLU A 67 0.11 9.07 0.42
C GLU A 67 0.29 9.82 -0.90
N LEU A 68 -0.55 9.53 -1.87
CA LEU A 68 -0.61 10.22 -3.15
C LEU A 68 -1.86 11.08 -3.16
N VAL A 69 -1.66 12.40 -3.15
CA VAL A 69 -2.75 13.38 -3.24
C VAL A 69 -2.80 13.87 -4.69
N ALA A 70 -3.97 13.84 -5.30
CA ALA A 70 -4.18 14.45 -6.61
C ALA A 70 -3.83 15.95 -6.51
N ARG A 71 -2.85 16.39 -7.29
CA ARG A 71 -2.48 17.81 -7.36
C ARG A 71 -3.43 18.53 -8.33
N ASP A 72 -3.77 19.77 -7.98
CA ASP A 72 -4.63 20.65 -8.74
C ASP A 72 -4.28 20.67 -10.24
N GLY A 73 -5.30 20.48 -11.09
CA GLY A 73 -5.27 20.82 -12.50
C GLY A 73 -5.46 19.68 -13.50
N HIS A 74 -5.30 18.41 -13.13
CA HIS A 74 -5.67 17.27 -13.94
C HIS A 74 -6.30 16.20 -13.06
N ASP A 75 -7.54 16.44 -12.69
CA ASP A 75 -8.28 15.56 -11.86
C ASP A 75 -8.86 14.42 -12.72
N LEU A 76 -8.05 13.38 -12.91
CA LEU A 76 -8.51 12.13 -13.53
C LEU A 76 -9.83 11.64 -12.89
N TRP A 77 -9.98 11.94 -11.59
CA TRP A 77 -11.15 11.63 -10.79
C TRP A 77 -12.37 12.49 -11.14
N ASP A 78 -12.19 13.79 -11.37
CA ASP A 78 -13.29 14.70 -11.69
C ASP A 78 -13.80 14.44 -13.10
N ASP A 79 -12.91 14.18 -14.06
CA ASP A 79 -13.30 13.73 -15.40
C ASP A 79 -14.13 12.46 -15.39
N LEU A 80 -13.84 11.55 -14.48
CA LEU A 80 -14.54 10.28 -14.36
C LEU A 80 -15.87 10.39 -13.64
N THR A 81 -15.92 11.18 -12.57
CA THR A 81 -17.13 11.29 -11.73
C THR A 81 -18.12 12.33 -12.27
N GLU A 82 -17.67 13.48 -12.74
CA GLU A 82 -18.54 14.56 -13.21
C GLU A 82 -19.00 14.36 -14.67
N LYS A 83 -18.10 14.07 -15.59
CA LYS A 83 -18.46 13.92 -17.01
C LYS A 83 -19.28 12.66 -17.29
N ARG A 84 -19.20 11.65 -16.46
CA ARG A 84 -19.87 10.36 -16.71
C ARG A 84 -21.04 10.06 -15.76
N GLY A 85 -21.37 10.94 -14.83
CA GLY A 85 -22.53 10.80 -13.92
C GLY A 85 -22.50 9.53 -13.07
N ILE A 86 -21.30 9.04 -12.68
CA ILE A 86 -21.15 7.78 -12.00
C ILE A 86 -21.39 7.99 -10.51
N LYS A 87 -22.43 7.37 -9.96
CA LYS A 87 -22.63 7.32 -8.51
C LYS A 87 -21.47 6.55 -7.87
N LYS A 88 -20.80 7.19 -6.91
CA LYS A 88 -19.73 6.58 -6.12
C LYS A 88 -20.29 5.36 -5.37
N SER A 89 -19.80 4.20 -5.70
CA SER A 89 -20.00 2.97 -4.92
C SER A 89 -18.72 2.15 -5.05
N ALA A 90 -17.93 2.16 -3.99
CA ALA A 90 -16.66 1.46 -3.91
C ALA A 90 -16.80 -0.08 -3.84
N ARG A 91 -18.03 -0.61 -3.94
CA ARG A 91 -18.25 -2.07 -3.89
C ARG A 91 -17.49 -2.75 -5.01
N HIS A 92 -16.70 -3.74 -4.66
CA HIS A 92 -16.00 -4.61 -5.60
C HIS A 92 -16.97 -5.13 -6.68
N GLY A 93 -16.58 -4.99 -7.96
CA GLY A 93 -17.43 -5.34 -9.11
C GLY A 93 -18.55 -4.35 -9.42
N GLY A 94 -18.69 -3.24 -8.69
CA GLY A 94 -19.65 -2.15 -9.00
C GLY A 94 -19.30 -1.40 -10.29
N VAL A 95 -20.23 -0.57 -10.76
CA VAL A 95 -20.02 0.22 -12.01
C VAL A 95 -18.82 1.15 -11.87
N TRP A 96 -18.66 1.80 -10.71
CA TRP A 96 -17.52 2.67 -10.42
C TRP A 96 -16.19 1.89 -10.48
N HIS A 97 -16.11 0.76 -9.78
CA HIS A 97 -14.93 -0.10 -9.74
C HIS A 97 -14.48 -0.51 -11.16
N ARG A 98 -15.41 -1.03 -11.99
CA ARG A 98 -15.08 -1.43 -13.37
C ARG A 98 -14.57 -0.27 -14.20
N LYS A 99 -15.20 0.90 -14.11
CA LYS A 99 -14.76 2.09 -14.86
C LYS A 99 -13.42 2.61 -14.39
N MET A 100 -13.12 2.50 -13.09
CA MET A 100 -11.79 2.82 -12.57
C MET A 100 -10.74 1.84 -13.11
N MET A 101 -11.06 0.55 -13.16
CA MET A 101 -10.17 -0.43 -13.80
C MET A 101 -9.88 -0.07 -15.25
N ASP A 102 -10.93 0.31 -16.03
CA ASP A 102 -10.77 0.69 -17.45
C ASP A 102 -9.84 1.90 -17.59
N VAL A 103 -10.04 2.93 -16.77
CA VAL A 103 -9.21 4.16 -16.81
C VAL A 103 -7.77 3.90 -16.42
N VAL A 104 -7.56 3.18 -15.34
CA VAL A 104 -6.21 2.83 -14.89
C VAL A 104 -5.52 1.96 -15.94
N THR A 105 -6.26 1.03 -16.55
CA THR A 105 -5.75 0.19 -17.64
C THR A 105 -5.32 1.05 -18.83
N GLU A 106 -6.17 1.95 -19.29
CA GLU A 106 -5.88 2.84 -20.40
C GLU A 106 -4.68 3.75 -20.11
N TYR A 107 -4.62 4.32 -18.89
CA TYR A 107 -3.52 5.18 -18.47
C TYR A 107 -2.16 4.47 -18.56
N PHE A 108 -2.05 3.25 -18.06
CA PHE A 108 -0.79 2.51 -18.09
C PHE A 108 -0.48 1.91 -19.45
N ALA A 109 -1.50 1.45 -20.20
CA ALA A 109 -1.31 0.94 -21.56
C ALA A 109 -0.76 2.03 -22.49
N ASN A 110 -1.22 3.28 -22.37
CA ASN A 110 -0.73 4.43 -23.14
C ASN A 110 0.72 4.81 -22.81
N GLN A 111 1.31 4.24 -21.75
CA GLN A 111 2.72 4.42 -21.35
C GLN A 111 3.57 3.16 -21.61
N ASP A 112 3.10 2.27 -22.47
CA ASP A 112 3.76 1.01 -22.81
C ASP A 112 3.98 0.05 -21.64
N PHE A 113 3.09 0.09 -20.63
CA PHE A 113 3.04 -0.94 -19.61
C PHE A 113 2.11 -2.08 -20.03
N GLN A 114 2.51 -3.30 -19.71
CA GLN A 114 1.62 -4.45 -19.78
C GLN A 114 0.68 -4.40 -18.56
N VAL A 115 -0.62 -4.42 -18.80
CA VAL A 115 -1.64 -4.46 -17.77
C VAL A 115 -2.31 -5.84 -17.77
N ILE A 116 -2.30 -6.48 -16.62
CA ILE A 116 -2.91 -7.81 -16.41
C ILE A 116 -4.03 -7.64 -15.39
N PRO A 117 -5.29 -7.94 -15.76
CA PRO A 117 -6.40 -7.93 -14.81
C PRO A 117 -6.31 -9.14 -13.87
N GLU A 118 -6.71 -8.92 -12.62
CA GLU A 118 -6.81 -9.92 -11.56
C GLU A 118 -5.59 -10.83 -11.39
N PRO A 119 -4.34 -10.30 -11.32
CA PRO A 119 -3.16 -11.14 -11.11
C PRO A 119 -3.21 -11.78 -9.73
N PHE A 120 -2.73 -13.02 -9.62
CA PHE A 120 -2.56 -13.67 -8.33
C PHE A 120 -1.46 -13.00 -7.52
N LEU A 121 -1.75 -12.76 -6.24
CA LEU A 121 -0.79 -12.39 -5.22
C LEU A 121 -0.54 -13.57 -4.28
N SER A 122 0.27 -13.40 -3.25
CA SER A 122 0.44 -14.41 -2.21
C SER A 122 -0.88 -14.69 -1.48
N GLN A 123 -1.68 -13.64 -1.25
CA GLN A 123 -3.03 -13.75 -0.69
C GLN A 123 -4.03 -13.09 -1.64
N GLY A 124 -4.83 -13.90 -2.33
CA GLY A 124 -5.89 -13.45 -3.22
C GLY A 124 -5.37 -12.91 -4.56
N ARG A 125 -6.11 -11.97 -5.14
CA ARG A 125 -5.79 -11.31 -6.42
C ARG A 125 -5.82 -9.81 -6.25
N ALA A 126 -4.92 -9.07 -6.90
CA ALA A 126 -5.09 -7.65 -7.09
C ALA A 126 -6.12 -7.38 -8.19
N ASP A 127 -6.66 -6.17 -8.26
CA ASP A 127 -7.54 -5.79 -9.37
C ASP A 127 -6.74 -5.66 -10.67
N LEU A 128 -5.56 -5.05 -10.62
CA LEU A 128 -4.66 -4.90 -11.77
C LEU A 128 -3.20 -5.17 -11.38
N GLY A 129 -2.46 -5.76 -12.29
CA GLY A 129 -1.00 -5.88 -12.24
C GLY A 129 -0.36 -5.13 -13.42
N ILE A 130 0.58 -4.26 -13.13
CA ILE A 130 1.24 -3.36 -14.07
C ILE A 130 2.71 -3.77 -14.18
N TYR A 131 3.14 -4.09 -15.38
CA TYR A 131 4.46 -4.64 -15.63
C TYR A 131 5.16 -3.87 -16.76
N LYS A 132 6.45 -3.61 -16.57
CA LYS A 132 7.34 -3.08 -17.61
C LYS A 132 8.77 -3.53 -17.32
N ASN A 133 9.53 -3.91 -18.35
CA ASN A 133 10.91 -4.34 -18.19
C ASN A 133 11.74 -3.25 -17.49
N GLY A 134 12.54 -3.65 -16.51
CA GLY A 134 13.37 -2.74 -15.72
C GLY A 134 12.63 -1.96 -14.62
N HIS A 135 11.34 -2.23 -14.41
CA HIS A 135 10.54 -1.62 -13.35
C HIS A 135 10.02 -2.70 -12.38
N ALA A 136 9.97 -2.36 -11.11
CA ALA A 136 9.30 -3.20 -10.11
C ALA A 136 7.80 -3.31 -10.45
N PRO A 137 7.21 -4.51 -10.37
CA PRO A 137 5.77 -4.70 -10.59
C PRO A 137 4.95 -3.78 -9.67
N LEU A 138 3.84 -3.25 -10.20
CA LEU A 138 2.88 -2.48 -9.43
C LEU A 138 1.54 -3.23 -9.41
N PHE A 139 1.08 -3.59 -8.23
CA PHE A 139 -0.24 -4.18 -8.02
C PHE A 139 -1.20 -3.11 -7.53
N ILE A 140 -2.39 -3.04 -8.11
CA ILE A 140 -3.38 -2.00 -7.82
C ILE A 140 -4.64 -2.64 -7.26
N GLU A 141 -5.10 -2.12 -6.14
CA GLU A 141 -6.38 -2.43 -5.50
C GLU A 141 -7.26 -1.19 -5.61
N ILE A 142 -8.46 -1.35 -6.13
CA ILE A 142 -9.40 -0.26 -6.42
C ILE A 142 -10.62 -0.41 -5.51
N GLY A 143 -10.86 0.56 -4.64
CA GLY A 143 -11.95 0.53 -3.68
C GLY A 143 -11.65 -0.31 -2.45
N ASP A 144 -12.63 -1.09 -2.01
CA ASP A 144 -12.53 -1.86 -0.76
C ASP A 144 -11.57 -3.05 -0.89
N THR A 145 -10.54 -3.10 -0.05
CA THR A 145 -9.68 -4.28 0.08
C THR A 145 -9.60 -4.74 1.54
N SER A 146 -9.42 -6.02 1.77
CA SER A 146 -9.26 -6.57 3.11
C SER A 146 -7.92 -6.14 3.74
N THR A 147 -7.94 -5.61 4.98
CA THR A 147 -6.72 -5.28 5.72
C THR A 147 -5.82 -6.48 5.92
N TYR A 148 -6.40 -7.66 6.13
CA TYR A 148 -5.66 -8.91 6.26
C TYR A 148 -4.94 -9.26 4.96
N LYS A 149 -5.63 -9.19 3.81
CA LYS A 149 -5.04 -9.40 2.48
C LYS A 149 -3.90 -8.44 2.23
N LEU A 150 -4.11 -7.15 2.52
CA LEU A 150 -3.08 -6.11 2.40
C LEU A 150 -1.86 -6.44 3.25
N TRP A 151 -2.06 -6.65 4.57
CA TRP A 151 -0.96 -6.96 5.47
C TRP A 151 -0.17 -8.19 5.03
N TRP A 152 -0.86 -9.29 4.66
CA TRP A 152 -0.20 -10.52 4.24
C TRP A 152 0.67 -10.30 3.01
N ASN A 153 0.13 -9.62 1.99
CA ASN A 153 0.88 -9.34 0.78
C ASN A 153 2.07 -8.40 1.04
N LEU A 154 1.90 -7.37 1.86
CA LEU A 154 3.00 -6.48 2.27
C LEU A 154 4.10 -7.20 3.06
N GLN A 155 3.76 -8.26 3.80
CA GLN A 155 4.73 -9.06 4.55
C GLN A 155 5.54 -10.01 3.66
N VAL A 156 4.92 -10.58 2.62
CA VAL A 156 5.50 -11.70 1.86
C VAL A 156 6.11 -11.23 0.55
N LEU A 157 5.51 -10.23 -0.12
CA LEU A 157 5.98 -9.75 -1.40
C LEU A 157 7.22 -8.88 -1.24
N THR A 158 8.14 -9.00 -2.19
CA THR A 158 9.37 -8.23 -2.27
C THR A 158 9.53 -7.62 -3.66
N ASP A 159 10.32 -6.55 -3.77
CA ASP A 159 10.65 -5.88 -5.03
C ASP A 159 9.42 -5.52 -5.87
N CYS A 160 8.35 -5.12 -5.22
CA CYS A 160 7.12 -4.70 -5.86
C CYS A 160 6.52 -3.47 -5.17
N ARG A 161 5.49 -2.91 -5.80
CA ARG A 161 4.68 -1.82 -5.24
C ARG A 161 3.23 -2.26 -5.17
N ILE A 162 2.50 -1.80 -4.16
CA ILE A 162 1.06 -2.00 -4.01
C ILE A 162 0.43 -0.61 -3.90
N LEU A 163 -0.51 -0.31 -4.78
CA LEU A 163 -1.26 0.94 -4.80
C LEU A 163 -2.71 0.67 -4.41
N LEU A 164 -3.15 1.31 -3.33
CA LEU A 164 -4.57 1.36 -2.96
C LEU A 164 -5.19 2.63 -3.51
N VAL A 165 -6.28 2.50 -4.21
CA VAL A 165 -7.01 3.60 -4.85
C VAL A 165 -8.40 3.69 -4.25
N SER A 166 -8.70 4.81 -3.56
CA SER A 166 -10.03 5.03 -2.96
C SER A 166 -11.00 5.74 -3.89
N ASP A 167 -12.27 5.72 -3.52
CA ASP A 167 -13.32 6.52 -4.14
C ASP A 167 -13.30 8.00 -3.70
N GLU A 168 -12.47 8.35 -2.70
CA GLU A 168 -12.38 9.69 -2.11
C GLU A 168 -11.16 10.51 -2.59
N LYS A 169 -10.65 10.23 -3.80
CA LYS A 169 -9.50 10.93 -4.42
C LYS A 169 -8.18 10.75 -3.65
N GLN A 170 -8.08 9.72 -2.83
CA GLN A 170 -6.88 9.38 -2.11
C GLN A 170 -6.30 8.08 -2.62
N ALA A 171 -5.00 7.99 -2.65
CA ALA A 171 -4.30 6.75 -2.93
C ALA A 171 -3.10 6.61 -2.01
N ILE A 172 -2.74 5.38 -1.68
CA ILE A 172 -1.55 5.05 -0.92
C ILE A 172 -0.72 4.07 -1.71
N GLU A 173 0.55 4.39 -1.91
CA GLU A 173 1.52 3.48 -2.48
C GLU A 173 2.40 2.90 -1.39
N PHE A 174 2.45 1.57 -1.32
CA PHE A 174 3.41 0.82 -0.54
C PHE A 174 4.51 0.30 -1.46
N THR A 175 5.77 0.46 -1.05
CA THR A 175 6.91 -0.15 -1.73
C THR A 175 7.50 -1.24 -0.84
N CYS A 176 7.47 -2.48 -1.34
CA CYS A 176 8.05 -3.64 -0.69
C CYS A 176 9.51 -3.80 -1.12
N ARG A 177 10.44 -3.82 -0.17
CA ARG A 177 11.88 -3.92 -0.43
C ARG A 177 12.37 -5.37 -0.30
N SER A 178 13.41 -5.72 -1.06
CA SER A 178 14.13 -6.96 -0.82
C SER A 178 15.00 -6.85 0.44
N GLU A 179 15.16 -7.94 1.16
CA GLU A 179 16.02 -7.98 2.36
C GLU A 179 17.52 -7.73 2.06
N GLN A 180 17.92 -7.77 0.78
CA GLN A 180 19.33 -7.65 0.39
C GLN A 180 19.86 -6.21 0.28
N GLN A 181 19.02 -5.19 0.24
CA GLN A 181 19.50 -3.81 0.08
C GLN A 181 20.03 -3.17 1.38
N ASP A 182 19.71 -3.72 2.54
CA ASP A 182 20.09 -3.11 3.83
C ASP A 182 21.51 -3.47 4.32
N ILE A 183 22.18 -4.45 3.69
CA ILE A 183 23.51 -4.91 4.13
C ILE A 183 24.64 -4.06 3.53
N ILE A 184 24.42 -3.37 2.42
CA ILE A 184 25.48 -2.67 1.66
C ILE A 184 25.52 -1.14 1.92
N SER A 185 24.49 -0.55 2.50
CA SER A 185 24.36 0.91 2.65
C SER A 185 24.54 1.44 4.09
N ARG A 186 25.15 0.67 4.99
CA ARG A 186 25.59 1.21 6.28
C ARG A 186 27.10 1.51 6.20
N PRO A 187 27.49 2.81 6.25
CA PRO A 187 28.91 3.19 6.32
C PRO A 187 29.56 2.73 7.61
#